data_61a1f8640649eb2e2c65a08b45053ebf
#
_entry.id   61a1f8640649eb2e2c65a08b45053ebf
#
_cell.length_a   1.000
_cell.length_b   1.000
_cell.length_c   1.000
_cell.angle_alpha   90.00
_cell.angle_beta   90.00
_cell.angle_gamma   90.00
#
_symmetry.space_group_name_H-M   'P 1'
#
loop_
_entity.id
_entity.type
_entity.pdbx_description
1 polymer ?
#
loop_
_entity_poly.entity_id
_entity_poly.type
_entity_poly.pdbx_seq_one_letter_code
_entity_poly.pdbx_strand_id
1 'polypeptide(L)'
;MLSILLLVAIGGVAMRAAQPASVARDSIWLDTVKLGDMVLGVRARGVLTSAHTAELRVAETQMKEVAAGQPVMIGFQGRQDTVAGILTRVRPGVTNGVVTVDVQVNGALPEGIAAQSQVDGAITTGRLSNVVHVGRPVFGKANSEGTLFKIEPDGQTAVRIKVQYGGTSVNTIQIKSGLQPGDKIILSDMSAYDKYDRVTLK
;
A
#
# COMPACT_ATOMS: atom_id res chain seq x y z
N MET A 1 11.86 -8.60 79.74
CA MET A 1 11.66 -7.48 78.76
C MET A 1 12.11 -8.03 77.39
N LEU A 2 11.15 -8.36 76.56
CA LEU A 2 11.35 -9.03 75.27
C LEU A 2 11.25 -8.00 74.16
N SER A 3 12.35 -7.67 73.47
CA SER A 3 12.38 -6.72 72.35
C SER A 3 12.10 -7.45 71.08
N ILE A 4 10.94 -7.22 70.49
CA ILE A 4 10.56 -7.75 69.19
C ILE A 4 11.14 -6.86 68.08
N LEU A 5 12.10 -7.37 67.32
CA LEU A 5 12.66 -6.74 66.14
C LEU A 5 11.73 -7.02 64.94
N LEU A 6 11.00 -6.01 64.51
CA LEU A 6 10.13 -6.08 63.32
C LEU A 6 10.97 -5.85 62.05
N LEU A 7 11.27 -6.93 61.32
CA LEU A 7 11.92 -6.88 60.00
C LEU A 7 10.88 -6.52 58.94
N VAL A 8 10.87 -5.27 58.47
CA VAL A 8 10.08 -4.85 57.30
C VAL A 8 10.84 -5.27 56.07
N ALA A 9 10.37 -6.35 55.44
CA ALA A 9 10.84 -6.76 54.12
C ALA A 9 10.14 -5.85 53.07
N ILE A 10 10.88 -4.86 52.58
CA ILE A 10 10.46 -4.06 51.43
C ILE A 10 10.64 -4.94 50.18
N GLY A 11 9.56 -5.58 49.74
CA GLY A 11 9.48 -6.28 48.47
C GLY A 11 9.57 -5.29 47.32
N GLY A 12 10.76 -5.08 46.79
CA GLY A 12 10.93 -4.36 45.54
C GLY A 12 10.31 -5.14 44.38
N VAL A 13 9.12 -4.76 43.95
CA VAL A 13 8.58 -5.20 42.67
C VAL A 13 9.43 -4.56 41.59
N ALA A 14 10.42 -5.30 41.11
CA ALA A 14 11.17 -4.93 39.91
C ALA A 14 10.17 -4.93 38.74
N MET A 15 9.68 -3.77 38.39
CA MET A 15 8.96 -3.54 37.13
C MET A 15 9.94 -3.87 36.01
N ARG A 16 9.85 -5.09 35.51
CA ARG A 16 10.60 -5.55 34.34
C ARG A 16 10.09 -4.72 33.16
N ALA A 17 10.75 -3.59 32.85
CA ALA A 17 10.48 -2.82 31.66
C ALA A 17 10.60 -3.80 30.48
N ALA A 18 9.49 -4.06 29.81
CA ALA A 18 9.48 -4.92 28.64
C ALA A 18 10.48 -4.30 27.65
N GLN A 19 11.52 -5.07 27.30
CA GLN A 19 12.50 -4.58 26.32
C GLN A 19 11.75 -4.28 25.03
N PRO A 20 11.96 -3.10 24.43
CA PRO A 20 11.33 -2.76 23.18
C PRO A 20 11.69 -3.82 22.13
N ALA A 21 10.69 -4.30 21.40
CA ALA A 21 10.93 -5.23 20.32
C ALA A 21 11.90 -4.59 19.31
N SER A 22 12.83 -5.36 18.79
CA SER A 22 13.76 -4.89 17.78
C SER A 22 13.43 -5.44 16.42
N VAL A 23 13.57 -4.60 15.40
CA VAL A 23 13.32 -4.89 13.99
C VAL A 23 14.61 -4.66 13.21
N ALA A 24 15.00 -5.61 12.39
CA ALA A 24 16.16 -5.46 11.52
C ALA A 24 15.84 -4.45 10.40
N ARG A 25 16.67 -3.42 10.27
CA ARG A 25 16.44 -2.31 9.35
C ARG A 25 16.50 -2.71 7.87
N ASP A 26 17.28 -3.71 7.56
CA ASP A 26 17.43 -4.28 6.22
C ASP A 26 16.22 -5.14 5.78
N SER A 27 15.39 -5.54 6.75
CA SER A 27 14.17 -6.32 6.49
C SER A 27 12.91 -5.49 6.25
N ILE A 28 13.00 -4.17 6.34
CA ILE A 28 11.83 -3.27 6.24
C ILE A 28 11.96 -2.29 5.08
N TRP A 29 10.84 -2.01 4.45
CA TRP A 29 10.74 -0.95 3.45
C TRP A 29 10.26 0.33 4.10
N LEU A 30 10.99 1.39 3.81
CA LEU A 30 10.72 2.72 4.32
C LEU A 30 10.27 3.64 3.19
N ASP A 31 9.39 4.57 3.49
CA ASP A 31 9.09 5.68 2.59
C ASP A 31 8.87 6.96 3.38
N THR A 32 8.98 8.07 2.68
CA THR A 32 8.77 9.41 3.25
C THR A 32 7.44 9.96 2.74
N VAL A 33 6.64 10.47 3.66
CA VAL A 33 5.36 11.13 3.36
C VAL A 33 5.62 12.39 2.55
N LYS A 34 4.88 12.56 1.47
CA LYS A 34 5.02 13.68 0.51
C LYS A 34 3.73 14.48 0.42
N LEU A 35 3.85 15.74 0.07
CA LEU A 35 2.75 16.59 -0.37
C LEU A 35 2.87 16.78 -1.88
N GLY A 36 1.79 16.52 -2.61
CA GLY A 36 1.82 16.67 -4.07
C GLY A 36 0.59 16.05 -4.74
N ASP A 37 0.66 15.95 -6.05
CA ASP A 37 -0.39 15.34 -6.85
C ASP A 37 -0.29 13.81 -6.78
N MET A 38 -1.44 13.17 -6.72
CA MET A 38 -1.55 11.71 -6.67
C MET A 38 -2.53 11.23 -7.73
N VAL A 39 -2.10 10.31 -8.57
CA VAL A 39 -2.96 9.64 -9.54
C VAL A 39 -3.64 8.45 -8.85
N LEU A 40 -4.95 8.44 -8.85
CA LEU A 40 -5.74 7.30 -8.37
C LEU A 40 -5.77 6.21 -9.44
N GLY A 41 -5.80 4.95 -9.02
CA GLY A 41 -5.83 3.87 -10.00
C GLY A 41 -6.08 2.49 -9.41
N VAL A 42 -6.57 1.65 -10.29
CA VAL A 42 -6.91 0.25 -10.02
C VAL A 42 -5.97 -0.65 -10.83
N ARG A 43 -5.38 -1.65 -10.18
CA ARG A 43 -4.61 -2.68 -10.87
C ARG A 43 -5.51 -3.84 -11.26
N ALA A 44 -5.38 -4.30 -12.50
CA ALA A 44 -6.10 -5.45 -13.02
C ALA A 44 -5.14 -6.34 -13.83
N ARG A 45 -5.25 -7.64 -13.65
CA ARG A 45 -4.52 -8.60 -14.48
C ARG A 45 -5.34 -9.00 -15.69
N GLY A 46 -4.67 -9.38 -16.77
CA GLY A 46 -5.35 -9.81 -17.98
C GLY A 46 -4.46 -10.44 -19.01
N VAL A 47 -4.94 -10.45 -20.24
CA VAL A 47 -4.23 -11.01 -21.38
C VAL A 47 -4.37 -10.09 -22.58
N LEU A 48 -3.34 -10.03 -23.42
CA LEU A 48 -3.45 -9.49 -24.77
C LEU A 48 -4.29 -10.44 -25.62
N THR A 49 -5.36 -9.93 -26.22
CA THR A 49 -6.17 -10.71 -27.19
C THR A 49 -5.66 -10.51 -28.61
N SER A 50 -5.03 -9.37 -28.88
CA SER A 50 -4.37 -9.07 -30.16
C SER A 50 -3.27 -8.02 -29.93
N ALA A 51 -2.54 -7.63 -30.99
CA ALA A 51 -1.57 -6.54 -30.93
C ALA A 51 -2.16 -5.19 -30.47
N HIS A 52 -3.48 -5.01 -30.59
CA HIS A 52 -4.13 -3.74 -30.31
C HIS A 52 -5.20 -3.84 -29.22
N THR A 53 -5.40 -4.99 -28.61
CA THR A 53 -6.46 -5.20 -27.62
C THR A 53 -5.99 -6.06 -26.46
N ALA A 54 -6.43 -5.71 -25.26
CA ALA A 54 -6.23 -6.50 -24.05
C ALA A 54 -7.56 -6.64 -23.30
N GLU A 55 -7.73 -7.76 -22.62
CA GLU A 55 -8.81 -8.00 -21.68
C GLU A 55 -8.25 -8.00 -20.27
N LEU A 56 -8.76 -7.11 -19.40
CA LEU A 56 -8.37 -7.03 -18.01
C LEU A 56 -9.51 -7.50 -17.11
N ARG A 57 -9.15 -8.11 -15.99
CA ARG A 57 -10.10 -8.58 -14.96
C ARG A 57 -9.99 -7.70 -13.74
N VAL A 58 -11.02 -6.91 -13.48
CA VAL A 58 -11.14 -5.97 -12.37
C VAL A 58 -12.02 -6.58 -11.29
N ALA A 59 -11.60 -6.50 -10.02
CA ALA A 59 -12.43 -6.94 -8.91
C ALA A 59 -13.75 -6.14 -8.86
N GLU A 60 -14.87 -6.79 -8.67
CA GLU A 60 -16.21 -6.15 -8.62
C GLU A 60 -16.24 -4.99 -7.62
N THR A 61 -15.58 -5.15 -6.47
CA THR A 61 -15.50 -4.12 -5.42
C THR A 61 -14.83 -2.82 -5.88
N GLN A 62 -14.04 -2.84 -6.95
CA GLN A 62 -13.32 -1.69 -7.51
C GLN A 62 -14.04 -1.08 -8.72
N MET A 63 -15.10 -1.72 -9.22
CA MET A 63 -15.79 -1.28 -10.43
C MET A 63 -16.50 0.07 -10.32
N LYS A 64 -16.79 0.54 -9.11
CA LYS A 64 -17.39 1.87 -8.89
C LYS A 64 -16.54 3.02 -9.43
N GLU A 65 -15.24 2.81 -9.56
CA GLU A 65 -14.27 3.82 -10.01
C GLU A 65 -13.84 3.60 -11.46
N VAL A 66 -14.29 2.52 -12.10
CA VAL A 66 -13.83 2.11 -13.45
C VAL A 66 -14.90 2.39 -14.51
N ALA A 67 -14.52 3.12 -15.54
CA ALA A 67 -15.41 3.50 -16.65
C ALA A 67 -14.67 3.53 -18.00
N ALA A 68 -15.40 3.39 -19.08
CA ALA A 68 -14.87 3.56 -20.43
C ALA A 68 -14.29 4.97 -20.63
N GLY A 69 -13.25 5.08 -21.44
CA GLY A 69 -12.50 6.31 -21.68
C GLY A 69 -11.31 6.53 -20.74
N GLN A 70 -11.17 5.74 -19.68
CA GLN A 70 -10.06 5.90 -18.73
C GLN A 70 -8.73 5.44 -19.34
N PRO A 71 -7.62 6.18 -19.08
CA PRO A 71 -6.28 5.76 -19.46
C PRO A 71 -5.84 4.50 -18.71
N VAL A 72 -5.13 3.63 -19.41
CA VAL A 72 -4.58 2.40 -18.86
C VAL A 72 -3.10 2.31 -19.25
N MET A 73 -2.23 2.01 -18.27
CA MET A 73 -0.87 1.60 -18.54
C MET A 73 -0.79 0.08 -18.48
N ILE A 74 -0.32 -0.54 -19.54
CA ILE A 74 -0.21 -1.99 -19.67
C ILE A 74 1.25 -2.38 -19.51
N GLY A 75 1.56 -3.13 -18.46
CA GLY A 75 2.86 -3.75 -18.22
C GLY A 75 2.87 -5.22 -18.61
N PHE A 76 4.03 -5.72 -18.95
CA PHE A 76 4.23 -7.12 -19.36
C PHE A 76 4.99 -7.88 -18.28
N GLN A 77 4.55 -9.09 -17.98
CA GLN A 77 5.15 -9.89 -16.91
C GLN A 77 6.65 -10.14 -17.16
N GLY A 78 7.47 -9.87 -16.14
CA GLY A 78 8.92 -10.03 -16.21
C GLY A 78 9.67 -8.93 -16.97
N ARG A 79 8.99 -7.82 -17.37
CA ARG A 79 9.57 -6.68 -18.09
C ARG A 79 9.25 -5.36 -17.41
N GLN A 80 10.08 -4.36 -17.67
CA GLN A 80 9.82 -2.98 -17.20
C GLN A 80 9.09 -2.14 -18.25
N ASP A 81 8.98 -2.64 -19.46
CA ASP A 81 8.31 -1.94 -20.56
C ASP A 81 6.80 -1.82 -20.26
N THR A 82 6.25 -0.67 -20.60
CA THR A 82 4.82 -0.41 -20.51
C THR A 82 4.32 0.23 -21.79
N VAL A 83 3.06 -0.05 -22.15
CA VAL A 83 2.39 0.55 -23.29
C VAL A 83 1.10 1.22 -22.81
N ALA A 84 0.81 2.42 -23.34
CA ALA A 84 -0.42 3.13 -23.05
C ALA A 84 -1.62 2.47 -23.75
N GLY A 85 -2.77 2.56 -23.13
CA GLY A 85 -4.05 2.13 -23.68
C GLY A 85 -5.20 2.95 -23.14
N ILE A 86 -6.38 2.69 -23.65
CA ILE A 86 -7.63 3.29 -23.21
C ILE A 86 -8.64 2.17 -22.95
N LEU A 87 -9.32 2.22 -21.82
CA LEU A 87 -10.43 1.34 -21.49
C LEU A 87 -11.60 1.69 -22.42
N THR A 88 -11.98 0.77 -23.30
CA THR A 88 -13.02 1.01 -24.32
C THR A 88 -14.39 0.53 -23.88
N ARG A 89 -14.44 -0.55 -23.10
CA ARG A 89 -15.71 -1.13 -22.69
C ARG A 89 -15.60 -1.88 -21.36
N VAL A 90 -16.63 -1.74 -20.54
CA VAL A 90 -16.90 -2.62 -19.39
C VAL A 90 -17.90 -3.67 -19.85
N ARG A 91 -17.55 -4.96 -19.80
CA ARG A 91 -18.48 -6.03 -20.18
C ARG A 91 -19.50 -6.24 -19.06
N PRO A 92 -20.77 -6.42 -19.42
CA PRO A 92 -21.80 -6.70 -18.41
C PRO A 92 -21.58 -8.09 -17.78
N GLY A 93 -21.89 -8.20 -16.50
CA GLY A 93 -21.84 -9.46 -15.76
C GLY A 93 -20.59 -9.60 -14.90
N VAL A 94 -20.77 -10.30 -13.79
CA VAL A 94 -19.73 -10.64 -12.82
C VAL A 94 -19.50 -12.14 -12.87
N THR A 95 -18.25 -12.54 -13.02
CA THR A 95 -17.86 -13.95 -12.99
C THR A 95 -16.80 -14.15 -11.90
N ASN A 96 -17.12 -14.96 -10.89
CA ASN A 96 -16.22 -15.21 -9.74
C ASN A 96 -15.71 -13.92 -9.06
N GLY A 97 -16.59 -12.91 -8.90
CA GLY A 97 -16.25 -11.63 -8.23
C GLY A 97 -15.38 -10.69 -9.06
N VAL A 98 -15.25 -10.94 -10.36
CA VAL A 98 -14.54 -10.05 -11.29
C VAL A 98 -15.40 -9.65 -12.49
N VAL A 99 -15.12 -8.46 -13.00
CA VAL A 99 -15.70 -7.91 -14.23
C VAL A 99 -14.59 -7.80 -15.27
N THR A 100 -14.89 -8.23 -16.50
CA THR A 100 -13.96 -8.09 -17.62
C THR A 100 -14.12 -6.73 -18.28
N VAL A 101 -13.00 -6.07 -18.55
CA VAL A 101 -12.95 -4.81 -19.29
C VAL A 101 -12.07 -4.94 -20.52
N ASP A 102 -12.46 -4.30 -21.60
CA ASP A 102 -11.72 -4.27 -22.85
C ASP A 102 -10.87 -3.00 -22.92
N VAL A 103 -9.61 -3.16 -23.27
CA VAL A 103 -8.65 -2.07 -23.40
C VAL A 103 -8.09 -2.07 -24.81
N GLN A 104 -8.14 -0.92 -25.46
CA GLN A 104 -7.42 -0.69 -26.71
C GLN A 104 -5.98 -0.26 -26.38
N VAL A 105 -5.02 -0.98 -26.95
CA VAL A 105 -3.59 -0.70 -26.81
C VAL A 105 -3.20 0.36 -27.84
N ASN A 106 -2.56 1.42 -27.38
CA ASN A 106 -2.11 2.53 -28.21
C ASN A 106 -0.57 2.46 -28.35
N GLY A 107 -0.11 2.16 -29.54
CA GLY A 107 1.32 2.07 -29.83
C GLY A 107 1.80 0.66 -30.19
N ALA A 108 3.08 0.57 -30.51
CA ALA A 108 3.72 -0.71 -30.82
C ALA A 108 3.98 -1.53 -29.55
N LEU A 109 3.76 -2.82 -29.64
CA LEU A 109 4.15 -3.73 -28.57
C LEU A 109 5.66 -3.87 -28.52
N PRO A 110 6.24 -4.08 -27.34
CA PRO A 110 7.65 -4.43 -27.20
C PRO A 110 7.98 -5.72 -27.95
N GLU A 111 9.22 -5.84 -28.42
CA GLU A 111 9.67 -7.02 -29.15
C GLU A 111 9.48 -8.31 -28.35
N GLY A 112 9.00 -9.36 -29.01
CA GLY A 112 8.72 -10.66 -28.40
C GLY A 112 7.39 -10.76 -27.64
N ILE A 113 6.59 -9.70 -27.58
CA ILE A 113 5.23 -9.74 -27.03
C ILE A 113 4.23 -10.08 -28.12
N ALA A 114 3.40 -11.09 -27.87
CA ALA A 114 2.39 -11.59 -28.81
C ALA A 114 1.03 -11.68 -28.14
N ALA A 115 -0.02 -11.99 -28.93
CA ALA A 115 -1.33 -12.35 -28.40
C ALA A 115 -1.21 -13.50 -27.37
N GLN A 116 -2.10 -13.52 -26.40
CA GLN A 116 -2.12 -14.41 -25.22
C GLN A 116 -1.03 -14.14 -24.17
N SER A 117 -0.18 -13.10 -24.34
CA SER A 117 0.73 -12.68 -23.28
C SER A 117 -0.03 -12.17 -22.08
N GLN A 118 0.45 -12.56 -20.87
CA GLN A 118 -0.10 -12.05 -19.60
C GLN A 118 0.31 -10.58 -19.42
N VAL A 119 -0.64 -9.77 -19.00
CA VAL A 119 -0.45 -8.34 -18.78
C VAL A 119 -0.98 -7.89 -17.43
N ASP A 120 -0.37 -6.85 -16.88
CA ASP A 120 -0.84 -6.09 -15.72
C ASP A 120 -1.29 -4.70 -16.20
N GLY A 121 -2.55 -4.39 -16.05
CA GLY A 121 -3.11 -3.07 -16.35
C GLY A 121 -3.22 -2.20 -15.12
N ALA A 122 -2.75 -0.96 -15.22
CA ALA A 122 -2.99 0.10 -14.23
C ALA A 122 -4.00 1.09 -14.82
N ILE A 123 -5.25 0.99 -14.43
CA ILE A 123 -6.35 1.85 -14.89
C ILE A 123 -6.32 3.13 -14.04
N THR A 124 -6.20 4.29 -14.68
CA THR A 124 -6.28 5.59 -14.01
C THR A 124 -7.72 5.96 -13.77
N THR A 125 -8.15 6.06 -12.51
CA THR A 125 -9.53 6.36 -12.12
C THR A 125 -9.75 7.83 -11.72
N GLY A 126 -8.68 8.57 -11.50
CA GLY A 126 -8.76 9.99 -11.15
C GLY A 126 -7.42 10.60 -10.76
N ARG A 127 -7.45 11.86 -10.35
CA ARG A 127 -6.30 12.59 -9.81
C ARG A 127 -6.73 13.40 -8.59
N LEU A 128 -5.89 13.41 -7.59
CA LEU A 128 -5.99 14.29 -6.43
C LEU A 128 -4.83 15.28 -6.49
N SER A 129 -5.10 16.57 -6.34
CA SER A 129 -4.07 17.59 -6.34
C SER A 129 -3.76 18.05 -4.92
N ASN A 130 -2.48 18.29 -4.63
CA ASN A 130 -1.98 18.84 -3.38
C ASN A 130 -2.44 18.03 -2.14
N VAL A 131 -2.30 16.72 -2.19
CA VAL A 131 -2.64 15.82 -1.09
C VAL A 131 -1.41 15.23 -0.42
N VAL A 132 -1.53 14.95 0.88
CA VAL A 132 -0.52 14.19 1.61
C VAL A 132 -0.65 12.72 1.20
N HIS A 133 0.45 12.12 0.75
CA HIS A 133 0.46 10.73 0.29
C HIS A 133 1.81 10.06 0.57
N VAL A 134 1.81 8.74 0.53
CA VAL A 134 3.01 7.91 0.74
C VAL A 134 2.86 6.61 -0.04
N GLY A 135 3.93 5.84 -0.16
CA GLY A 135 3.88 4.48 -0.68
C GLY A 135 2.79 3.65 0.01
N ARG A 136 2.12 2.79 -0.73
CA ARG A 136 1.00 2.01 -0.20
C ARG A 136 1.50 0.89 0.71
N PRO A 137 1.15 0.89 2.02
CA PRO A 137 1.48 -0.20 2.92
C PRO A 137 0.76 -1.49 2.52
N VAL A 138 1.29 -2.65 2.92
CA VAL A 138 0.74 -3.98 2.56
C VAL A 138 -0.76 -4.09 2.87
N PHE A 139 -1.21 -3.54 4.00
CA PHE A 139 -2.62 -3.56 4.43
C PHE A 139 -3.39 -2.26 4.16
N GLY A 140 -2.79 -1.30 3.43
CA GLY A 140 -3.42 -0.03 3.10
C GLY A 140 -4.62 -0.20 2.17
N LYS A 141 -5.83 0.11 2.66
CA LYS A 141 -7.08 0.08 1.89
C LYS A 141 -7.63 1.49 1.71
N ALA A 142 -8.29 1.73 0.57
CA ALA A 142 -8.93 3.01 0.32
C ALA A 142 -10.01 3.32 1.38
N ASN A 143 -10.06 4.58 1.82
CA ASN A 143 -11.08 5.10 2.75
C ASN A 143 -11.24 4.28 4.03
N SER A 144 -10.12 3.82 4.61
CA SER A 144 -10.08 3.03 5.84
C SER A 144 -9.18 3.66 6.90
N GLU A 145 -9.23 3.16 8.10
CA GLU A 145 -8.28 3.44 9.17
C GLU A 145 -7.25 2.33 9.26
N GLY A 146 -6.08 2.67 9.75
CA GLY A 146 -5.00 1.72 9.99
C GLY A 146 -3.98 2.22 10.98
N THR A 147 -2.98 1.41 11.23
CA THR A 147 -1.82 1.79 12.05
C THR A 147 -0.54 1.63 11.22
N LEU A 148 0.40 2.55 11.42
CA LEU A 148 1.73 2.50 10.82
C LEU A 148 2.78 2.80 11.90
N PHE A 149 4.00 2.36 11.66
CA PHE A 149 5.15 2.76 12.46
C PHE A 149 5.85 3.94 11.81
N LYS A 150 5.85 5.08 12.51
CA LYS A 150 6.59 6.29 12.15
C LYS A 150 7.95 6.28 12.82
N ILE A 151 9.00 6.54 12.06
CA ILE A 151 10.36 6.65 12.56
C ILE A 151 10.53 8.00 13.25
N GLU A 152 11.02 7.97 14.47
CA GLU A 152 11.36 9.16 15.24
C GLU A 152 12.61 9.86 14.68
N PRO A 153 12.85 11.13 15.03
CA PRO A 153 14.01 11.89 14.55
C PRO A 153 15.37 11.26 14.89
N ASP A 154 15.45 10.39 15.91
CA ASP A 154 16.64 9.63 16.26
C ASP A 154 17.05 8.59 15.21
N GLY A 155 16.13 8.27 14.29
CA GLY A 155 16.32 7.28 13.23
C GLY A 155 16.42 5.82 13.73
N GLN A 156 16.32 5.58 15.02
CA GLN A 156 16.48 4.26 15.66
C GLN A 156 15.21 3.76 16.31
N THR A 157 14.27 4.64 16.57
CA THR A 157 12.99 4.31 17.19
C THR A 157 11.86 4.49 16.19
N ALA A 158 10.92 3.56 16.18
CA ALA A 158 9.67 3.73 15.44
C ALA A 158 8.47 3.58 16.38
N VAL A 159 7.52 4.52 16.29
CA VAL A 159 6.32 4.61 17.13
C VAL A 159 5.11 4.31 16.32
N ARG A 160 4.21 3.49 16.85
CA ARG A 160 2.95 3.14 16.21
C ARG A 160 1.96 4.31 16.30
N ILE A 161 1.44 4.70 15.15
CA ILE A 161 0.49 5.79 15.02
C ILE A 161 -0.76 5.32 14.30
N LYS A 162 -1.89 5.92 14.62
CA LYS A 162 -3.14 5.74 13.88
C LYS A 162 -3.16 6.68 12.69
N VAL A 163 -3.60 6.17 11.54
CA VAL A 163 -3.71 6.93 10.30
C VAL A 163 -5.08 6.73 9.68
N GLN A 164 -5.58 7.77 9.03
CA GLN A 164 -6.78 7.68 8.21
C GLN A 164 -6.36 7.76 6.74
N TYR A 165 -6.68 6.73 5.99
CA TYR A 165 -6.42 6.65 4.57
C TYR A 165 -7.53 7.31 3.74
N GLY A 166 -7.16 7.83 2.59
CA GLY A 166 -8.07 8.32 1.56
C GLY A 166 -8.04 7.47 0.31
N GLY A 167 -7.98 8.12 -0.86
CA GLY A 167 -7.87 7.46 -2.14
C GLY A 167 -6.58 6.66 -2.30
N THR A 168 -6.62 5.64 -3.16
CA THR A 168 -5.45 4.80 -3.44
C THR A 168 -5.08 4.84 -4.91
N SER A 169 -3.80 4.67 -5.16
CA SER A 169 -3.23 4.31 -6.45
C SER A 169 -2.76 2.85 -6.42
N VAL A 170 -2.14 2.43 -7.50
CA VAL A 170 -1.45 1.13 -7.57
C VAL A 170 -0.36 1.04 -6.49
N ASN A 171 0.45 2.09 -6.35
CA ASN A 171 1.66 2.09 -5.51
C ASN A 171 1.63 3.11 -4.36
N THR A 172 0.62 3.99 -4.29
CA THR A 172 0.54 5.06 -3.29
C THR A 172 -0.84 5.12 -2.64
N ILE A 173 -0.90 5.73 -1.46
CA ILE A 173 -2.14 5.94 -0.71
C ILE A 173 -2.16 7.36 -0.14
N GLN A 174 -3.33 8.00 -0.22
CA GLN A 174 -3.56 9.30 0.40
C GLN A 174 -3.64 9.15 1.93
N ILE A 175 -3.03 10.07 2.64
CA ILE A 175 -3.14 10.22 4.08
C ILE A 175 -4.06 11.42 4.38
N LYS A 176 -5.20 11.15 5.04
CA LYS A 176 -6.13 12.21 5.49
C LYS A 176 -5.75 12.76 6.84
N SER A 177 -5.22 11.91 7.74
CA SER A 177 -4.76 12.32 9.07
C SER A 177 -3.75 11.32 9.65
N GLY A 178 -3.00 11.75 10.67
CA GLY A 178 -2.04 10.94 11.43
C GLY A 178 -0.60 11.12 11.00
N LEU A 179 -0.32 11.67 9.82
CA LEU A 179 1.02 11.90 9.29
C LEU A 179 1.15 13.29 8.65
N GLN A 180 2.38 13.79 8.59
CA GLN A 180 2.73 15.05 7.96
C GLN A 180 3.80 14.83 6.87
N PRO A 181 3.88 15.72 5.87
CA PRO A 181 4.97 15.69 4.90
C PRO A 181 6.34 15.70 5.59
N GLY A 182 7.23 14.82 5.15
CA GLY A 182 8.56 14.62 5.75
C GLY A 182 8.63 13.47 6.77
N ASP A 183 7.50 12.99 7.30
CA ASP A 183 7.50 11.82 8.19
C ASP A 183 8.01 10.58 7.44
N LYS A 184 8.87 9.81 8.08
CA LYS A 184 9.35 8.52 7.57
C LYS A 184 8.54 7.39 8.20
N ILE A 185 8.04 6.48 7.40
CA ILE A 185 7.19 5.37 7.86
C ILE A 185 7.69 4.02 7.34
N ILE A 186 7.30 2.96 8.03
CA ILE A 186 7.54 1.58 7.63
C ILE A 186 6.36 1.10 6.79
N LEU A 187 6.62 0.65 5.56
CA LEU A 187 5.61 0.12 4.63
C LEU A 187 5.43 -1.39 4.73
N SER A 188 6.47 -2.11 5.21
CA SER A 188 6.44 -3.56 5.37
C SER A 188 5.36 -4.02 6.35
N ASP A 189 5.00 -5.29 6.28
CA ASP A 189 4.11 -5.92 7.24
C ASP A 189 4.75 -5.91 8.65
N MET A 190 4.12 -5.17 9.55
CA MET A 190 4.53 -5.04 10.95
C MET A 190 3.56 -5.75 11.91
N SER A 191 2.69 -6.64 11.43
CA SER A 191 1.67 -7.32 12.24
C SER A 191 2.26 -8.12 13.41
N ALA A 192 3.45 -8.67 13.26
CA ALA A 192 4.18 -9.34 14.34
C ALA A 192 4.49 -8.43 15.55
N TYR A 193 4.44 -7.11 15.32
CA TYR A 193 4.75 -6.07 16.31
C TYR A 193 3.51 -5.31 16.81
N ASP A 194 2.30 -5.73 16.46
CA ASP A 194 1.04 -5.04 16.80
C ASP A 194 0.81 -4.85 18.30
N LYS A 195 1.40 -5.69 19.14
CA LYS A 195 1.33 -5.56 20.60
C LYS A 195 2.27 -4.50 21.20
N TYR A 196 3.14 -3.91 20.38
CA TYR A 196 4.09 -2.90 20.83
C TYR A 196 3.70 -1.53 20.29
N ASP A 197 3.74 -0.51 21.14
CA ASP A 197 3.55 0.88 20.71
C ASP A 197 4.85 1.50 20.18
N ARG A 198 5.98 0.87 20.48
CA ARG A 198 7.32 1.32 20.08
C ARG A 198 8.22 0.14 19.78
N VAL A 199 9.03 0.26 18.72
CA VAL A 199 10.05 -0.72 18.34
C VAL A 199 11.38 -0.02 18.10
N THR A 200 12.49 -0.75 18.28
CA THR A 200 13.85 -0.26 17.99
C THR A 200 14.32 -0.85 16.66
N LEU A 201 14.88 -0.01 15.80
CA LEU A 201 15.48 -0.42 14.52
C LEU A 201 16.97 -0.70 14.75
N LYS A 202 17.44 -1.85 14.30
CA LYS A 202 18.83 -2.32 14.40
C LYS A 202 19.42 -2.58 13.04
#